data_683d0994e8f1a6a96e2f035035d05c8f
#
_entry.id   683d0994e8f1a6a96e2f035035d05c8f
#
_cell.length_a   1.000
_cell.length_b   1.000
_cell.length_c   1.000
_cell.angle_alpha   90.00
_cell.angle_beta   90.00
_cell.angle_gamma   90.00
#
_symmetry.space_group_name_H-M   'P 1'
#
loop_
_entity.id
_entity.type
_entity.pdbx_description
1 polymer ?
#
loop_
_entity_poly.entity_id
_entity_poly.type
_entity_poly.pdbx_seq_one_letter_code
_entity_poly.pdbx_strand_id
1 'polypeptide(L)'
;MLAIGIDPGTAICGFGLVEMVGNKLTPIHYGAVFTDKDMLPELRLKKIYDELSVLLDEYRPDVMSVEQLFFNRNVTTAISVGQARGVALLTAANRGIQITEFTPMQILSLIHISEPTRQAEIS
;
A
#
# COMPACT_ATOMS: atom_id res chain seq x y z
N MET A 1 -11.11 -13.22 2.95
CA MET A 1 -10.81 -11.89 3.50
C MET A 1 -9.99 -11.09 2.50
N LEU A 2 -10.44 -9.92 2.14
CA LEU A 2 -9.74 -9.07 1.19
C LEU A 2 -8.79 -8.12 1.93
N ALA A 3 -7.53 -8.10 1.53
CA ALA A 3 -6.51 -7.24 2.12
C ALA A 3 -5.92 -6.31 1.06
N ILE A 4 -5.62 -5.08 1.47
CA ILE A 4 -4.87 -4.15 0.64
C ILE A 4 -3.52 -3.87 1.30
N GLY A 5 -2.44 -3.99 0.51
CA GLY A 5 -1.10 -3.63 0.95
C GLY A 5 -0.70 -2.31 0.33
N ILE A 6 -0.11 -1.44 1.13
CA ILE A 6 0.33 -0.11 0.69
C ILE A 6 1.83 0.02 0.86
N ASP A 7 2.50 0.45 -0.19
CA ASP A 7 3.91 0.86 -0.17
C ASP A 7 3.95 2.38 -0.28
N PRO A 8 4.06 3.08 0.85
CA PRO A 8 3.87 4.53 0.85
C PRO A 8 5.05 5.29 0.27
N GLY A 9 4.74 6.24 -0.58
CA GLY A 9 5.68 7.19 -1.15
C GLY A 9 4.90 8.36 -1.72
N THR A 10 5.52 9.54 -1.81
CA THR A 10 4.84 10.70 -2.37
C THR A 10 4.90 10.75 -3.88
N ALA A 11 6.00 10.32 -4.48
CA ALA A 11 6.12 10.24 -5.94
C ALA A 11 5.33 9.05 -6.48
N ILE A 12 5.43 7.91 -5.81
CA ILE A 12 4.76 6.68 -6.19
C ILE A 12 4.26 6.02 -4.91
N CYS A 13 2.94 5.90 -4.79
CA CYS A 13 2.32 5.17 -3.69
C CYS A 13 1.75 3.87 -4.25
N GLY A 14 2.45 2.77 -4.03
CA GLY A 14 2.07 1.47 -4.57
C GLY A 14 0.99 0.80 -3.73
N PHE A 15 0.16 0.00 -4.39
CA PHE A 15 -0.86 -0.80 -3.69
C PHE A 15 -1.06 -2.14 -4.37
N GLY A 16 -1.51 -3.11 -3.57
CA GLY A 16 -1.89 -4.42 -4.06
C GLY A 16 -3.08 -4.95 -3.28
N LEU A 17 -4.04 -5.53 -3.97
CA LEU A 17 -5.21 -6.16 -3.39
C LEU A 17 -5.09 -7.67 -3.51
N VAL A 18 -5.28 -8.36 -2.40
CA VAL A 18 -5.15 -9.82 -2.33
C VAL A 18 -6.33 -10.40 -1.57
N GLU A 19 -6.96 -11.41 -2.17
CA GLU A 19 -8.01 -12.17 -1.49
C GLU A 19 -7.39 -13.38 -0.81
N MET A 20 -7.71 -13.54 0.47
CA MET A 20 -7.23 -14.67 1.28
C MET A 20 -8.40 -15.58 1.62
N VAL A 21 -8.37 -16.82 1.10
CA VAL A 21 -9.36 -17.84 1.40
C VAL A 21 -8.62 -19.09 1.87
N GLY A 22 -8.75 -19.38 3.17
CA GLY A 22 -7.96 -20.45 3.76
C GLY A 22 -6.49 -20.17 3.64
N ASN A 23 -5.75 -21.08 3.05
CA ASN A 23 -4.30 -20.92 2.80
C ASN A 23 -3.99 -20.38 1.42
N LYS A 24 -5.01 -20.04 0.65
CA LYS A 24 -4.82 -19.57 -0.71
C LYS A 24 -4.89 -18.05 -0.79
N LEU A 25 -3.91 -17.46 -1.46
CA LEU A 25 -3.86 -16.03 -1.74
C LEU A 25 -4.05 -15.79 -3.23
N THR A 26 -5.00 -14.95 -3.58
CA THR A 26 -5.30 -14.64 -4.97
C THR A 26 -5.13 -13.15 -5.20
N PRO A 27 -4.19 -12.72 -6.05
CA PRO A 27 -4.07 -11.31 -6.39
C PRO A 27 -5.30 -10.85 -7.15
N ILE A 28 -5.83 -9.70 -6.73
CA ILE A 28 -7.03 -9.13 -7.36
C ILE A 28 -6.66 -7.96 -8.26
N HIS A 29 -5.82 -7.06 -7.76
CA HIS A 29 -5.47 -5.85 -8.49
C HIS A 29 -4.19 -5.25 -7.94
N TYR A 30 -3.38 -4.68 -8.83
CA TYR A 30 -2.15 -3.97 -8.47
C TYR A 30 -2.14 -2.62 -9.14
N GLY A 31 -1.46 -1.69 -8.54
CA GLY A 31 -1.28 -0.40 -9.17
C GLY A 31 -0.49 0.55 -8.29
N ALA A 32 -0.51 1.79 -8.68
CA ALA A 32 0.14 2.85 -7.92
C ALA A 32 -0.53 4.18 -8.20
N VAL A 33 -0.47 5.05 -7.20
CA VAL A 33 -0.83 6.46 -7.38
C VAL A 33 0.47 7.20 -7.70
N PHE A 34 0.51 7.86 -8.84
CA PHE A 34 1.66 8.64 -9.29
C PHE A 34 1.37 10.12 -9.09
N THR A 35 2.35 10.85 -8.56
CA THR A 35 2.25 12.30 -8.45
C THR A 35 3.43 12.93 -9.18
N ASP A 36 3.17 14.10 -9.77
CA ASP A 36 4.19 14.86 -10.48
C ASP A 36 5.06 15.61 -9.47
N LYS A 37 6.37 15.62 -9.70
CA LYS A 37 7.32 16.34 -8.84
C LYS A 37 7.07 17.86 -8.83
N ASP A 38 6.40 18.38 -9.85
CA ASP A 38 6.09 19.81 -9.93
C ASP A 38 4.82 20.18 -9.17
N MET A 39 4.10 19.20 -8.64
CA MET A 39 2.94 19.46 -7.80
C MET A 39 3.37 19.97 -6.42
N LEU A 40 2.57 20.85 -5.83
CA LEU A 40 2.77 21.26 -4.45
C LEU A 40 2.68 20.04 -3.53
N PRO A 41 3.50 19.98 -2.47
CA PRO A 41 3.49 18.80 -1.56
C PRO A 41 2.10 18.44 -1.03
N GLU A 42 1.33 19.44 -0.62
CA GLU A 42 -0.02 19.22 -0.09
C GLU A 42 -0.97 18.65 -1.15
N LEU A 43 -0.79 19.04 -2.42
CA LEU A 43 -1.61 18.52 -3.51
C LEU A 43 -1.22 17.11 -3.91
N ARG A 44 0.06 16.75 -3.74
CA ARG A 44 0.50 15.38 -3.92
C ARG A 44 -0.18 14.46 -2.90
N LEU A 45 -0.21 14.90 -1.65
CA LEU A 45 -0.88 14.15 -0.58
C LEU A 45 -2.38 14.06 -0.82
N LYS A 46 -2.99 15.14 -1.30
CA LYS A 46 -4.41 15.14 -1.63
C LYS A 46 -4.73 14.13 -2.74
N LYS A 47 -3.88 14.07 -3.76
CA LYS A 47 -4.07 13.11 -4.85
C LYS A 47 -4.01 11.68 -4.35
N ILE A 48 -3.03 11.38 -3.49
CA ILE A 48 -2.91 10.05 -2.87
C ILE A 48 -4.17 9.74 -2.07
N TYR A 49 -4.63 10.68 -1.25
CA TYR A 49 -5.84 10.50 -0.46
C TYR A 49 -7.06 10.22 -1.34
N ASP A 50 -7.26 11.03 -2.38
CA ASP A 50 -8.43 10.92 -3.24
C ASP A 50 -8.44 9.58 -3.99
N GLU A 51 -7.31 9.19 -4.58
CA GLU A 51 -7.24 7.96 -5.37
C GLU A 51 -7.32 6.70 -4.51
N LEU A 52 -6.66 6.70 -3.34
CA LEU A 52 -6.81 5.58 -2.40
C LEU A 52 -8.24 5.49 -1.89
N SER A 53 -8.88 6.64 -1.65
CA SER A 53 -10.28 6.66 -1.20
C SER A 53 -11.21 6.00 -2.21
N VAL A 54 -11.05 6.33 -3.49
CA VAL A 54 -11.84 5.70 -4.56
C VAL A 54 -11.60 4.20 -4.58
N LEU A 55 -10.36 3.78 -4.45
CA LEU A 55 -9.98 2.36 -4.46
C LEU A 55 -10.62 1.61 -3.28
N LEU A 56 -10.56 2.19 -2.09
CA LEU A 56 -11.14 1.57 -0.89
C LEU A 56 -12.66 1.51 -0.96
N ASP A 57 -13.30 2.51 -1.55
CA ASP A 57 -14.75 2.51 -1.73
C ASP A 57 -15.19 1.48 -2.76
N GLU A 58 -14.38 1.26 -3.78
CA GLU A 58 -14.68 0.29 -4.84
C GLU A 58 -14.52 -1.16 -4.36
N TYR A 59 -13.38 -1.46 -3.72
CA TYR A 59 -13.05 -2.85 -3.34
C TYR A 59 -13.45 -3.22 -1.92
N ARG A 60 -13.56 -2.25 -1.03
CA ARG A 60 -13.95 -2.46 0.37
C ARG A 60 -13.14 -3.56 1.06
N PRO A 61 -11.81 -3.41 1.13
CA PRO A 61 -11.00 -4.41 1.80
C PRO A 61 -11.32 -4.50 3.29
N ASP A 62 -11.11 -5.68 3.85
CA ASP A 62 -11.33 -5.90 5.28
C ASP A 62 -10.18 -5.36 6.13
N VAL A 63 -8.98 -5.35 5.58
CA VAL A 63 -7.79 -4.98 6.29
C VAL A 63 -6.82 -4.26 5.36
N MET A 64 -6.11 -3.28 5.92
CA MET A 64 -5.02 -2.58 5.22
C MET A 64 -3.70 -2.89 5.93
N SER A 65 -2.70 -3.27 5.14
CA SER A 65 -1.34 -3.47 5.59
C SER A 65 -0.48 -2.35 5.02
N VAL A 66 0.27 -1.65 5.88
CA VAL A 66 1.13 -0.55 5.45
C VAL A 66 2.55 -0.88 5.82
N GLU A 67 3.44 -0.75 4.84
CA GLU A 67 4.84 -1.01 5.03
C GLU A 67 5.48 0.04 5.93
N GLN A 68 6.28 -0.43 6.91
CA GLN A 68 7.09 0.44 7.76
C GLN A 68 8.54 0.34 7.31
N LEU A 69 9.00 1.37 6.61
CA LEU A 69 10.39 1.44 6.18
C LEU A 69 11.02 2.71 6.73
N PHE A 70 11.83 2.53 7.75
CA PHE A 70 12.50 3.66 8.41
C PHE A 70 14.02 3.63 8.24
N PHE A 71 14.56 2.59 7.61
CA PHE A 71 16.00 2.37 7.62
C PHE A 71 16.66 2.82 6.32
N ASN A 72 17.86 3.37 6.45
CA ASN A 72 18.73 3.72 5.31
C ASN A 72 18.16 4.80 4.39
N ARG A 73 17.27 5.64 4.90
CA ARG A 73 16.73 6.76 4.13
C ARG A 73 17.22 8.08 4.73
N ASN A 74 17.45 9.06 3.89
CA ASN A 74 17.76 10.39 4.40
C ASN A 74 16.51 11.01 5.02
N VAL A 75 16.68 12.09 5.77
CA VAL A 75 15.59 12.71 6.51
C VAL A 75 14.46 13.17 5.60
N THR A 76 14.77 13.76 4.45
CA THR A 76 13.77 14.25 3.51
C THR A 76 12.90 13.10 3.00
N THR A 77 13.50 11.99 2.62
CA THR A 77 12.78 10.81 2.15
C THR A 77 11.93 10.21 3.26
N ALA A 78 12.46 10.16 4.48
CA ALA A 78 11.73 9.62 5.62
C ALA A 78 10.49 10.44 5.93
N ILE A 79 10.58 11.76 5.87
CA ILE A 79 9.45 12.67 6.08
C ILE A 79 8.39 12.43 5.00
N SER A 80 8.81 12.38 3.75
CA SER A 80 7.93 12.16 2.60
C SER A 80 7.17 10.85 2.71
N VAL A 81 7.88 9.77 3.03
CA VAL A 81 7.26 8.45 3.22
C VAL A 81 6.29 8.48 4.40
N GLY A 82 6.67 9.13 5.50
CA GLY A 82 5.81 9.25 6.67
C GLY A 82 4.52 10.00 6.37
N GLN A 83 4.59 11.05 5.55
CA GLN A 83 3.40 11.79 5.14
C GLN A 83 2.46 10.92 4.31
N ALA A 84 3.00 10.21 3.32
CA ALA A 84 2.20 9.32 2.48
C ALA A 84 1.60 8.18 3.31
N ARG A 85 2.37 7.64 4.25
CA ARG A 85 1.88 6.62 5.18
C ARG A 85 0.70 7.14 6.00
N GLY A 86 0.83 8.34 6.56
CA GLY A 86 -0.25 8.95 7.32
C GLY A 86 -1.52 9.14 6.52
N VAL A 87 -1.38 9.54 5.26
CA VAL A 87 -2.52 9.71 4.36
C VAL A 87 -3.19 8.34 4.11
N ALA A 88 -2.41 7.30 3.87
CA ALA A 88 -2.97 5.96 3.67
C ALA A 88 -3.72 5.47 4.91
N LEU A 89 -3.14 5.66 6.10
CA LEU A 89 -3.79 5.30 7.36
C LEU A 89 -5.11 6.04 7.53
N LEU A 90 -5.12 7.31 7.18
CA LEU A 90 -6.31 8.14 7.31
C LEU A 90 -7.44 7.67 6.40
N THR A 91 -7.14 7.28 5.16
CA THR A 91 -8.16 6.75 4.25
C THR A 91 -8.83 5.51 4.82
N ALA A 92 -8.04 4.62 5.43
CA ALA A 92 -8.55 3.40 6.04
C ALA A 92 -9.36 3.72 7.30
N ALA A 93 -8.86 4.60 8.16
CA ALA A 93 -9.53 4.97 9.40
C ALA A 93 -10.90 5.59 9.13
N ASN A 94 -10.99 6.45 8.11
CA ASN A 94 -12.26 7.08 7.74
C ASN A 94 -13.32 6.07 7.28
N ARG A 95 -12.89 4.88 6.88
CA ARG A 95 -13.78 3.83 6.39
C ARG A 95 -13.92 2.66 7.35
N GLY A 96 -13.34 2.78 8.54
CA GLY A 96 -13.39 1.71 9.54
C GLY A 96 -12.64 0.45 9.16
N ILE A 97 -11.67 0.57 8.24
CA ILE A 97 -10.85 -0.57 7.81
C ILE A 97 -9.74 -0.78 8.84
N GLN A 98 -9.61 -2.01 9.32
CA GLN A 98 -8.59 -2.36 10.29
C GLN A 98 -7.20 -2.29 9.65
N ILE A 99 -6.23 -1.75 10.41
CA ILE A 99 -4.87 -1.61 9.93
C ILE A 99 -3.99 -2.65 10.60
N THR A 100 -3.14 -3.31 9.80
CA THR A 100 -2.11 -4.22 10.30
C THR A 100 -0.76 -3.74 9.80
N GLU A 101 0.29 -4.06 10.54
CA GLU A 101 1.65 -3.67 10.18
C GLU A 101 2.46 -4.92 9.87
N PHE A 102 2.50 -5.28 8.60
CA PHE A 102 3.38 -6.34 8.13
C PHE A 102 4.65 -5.73 7.56
N THR A 103 5.77 -6.44 7.72
CA THR A 103 7.00 -6.07 7.04
C THR A 103 6.89 -6.45 5.56
N PRO A 104 7.69 -5.82 4.68
CA PRO A 104 7.74 -6.21 3.28
C PRO A 104 8.03 -7.69 3.09
N MET A 105 8.90 -8.23 3.90
CA MET A 105 9.26 -9.65 3.85
C MET A 105 8.05 -10.54 4.15
N GLN A 106 7.24 -10.16 5.12
CA GLN A 106 6.03 -10.92 5.45
C GLN A 106 5.04 -10.90 4.29
N ILE A 107 4.85 -9.75 3.65
CA ILE A 107 3.94 -9.64 2.49
C ILE A 107 4.47 -10.46 1.32
N LEU A 108 5.77 -10.35 1.01
CA LEU A 108 6.40 -11.11 -0.06
C LEU A 108 6.31 -12.62 0.22
N SER A 109 6.53 -13.02 1.46
CA SER A 109 6.44 -14.41 1.85
C SER A 109 5.05 -14.99 1.59
N LEU A 110 4.00 -14.22 1.91
CA LEU A 110 2.62 -14.63 1.65
C LEU A 110 2.34 -14.74 0.15
N ILE A 111 2.82 -13.78 -0.63
CA ILE A 111 2.63 -13.81 -2.09
C ILE A 111 3.36 -14.99 -2.72
N HIS A 112 4.58 -15.28 -2.27
CA HIS A 112 5.38 -16.40 -2.80
C HIS A 112 4.76 -17.76 -2.52
N ILE A 113 4.07 -17.90 -1.41
CA ILE A 113 3.37 -19.15 -1.08
C ILE A 113 2.28 -19.45 -2.09
N SER A 114 1.56 -18.43 -2.56
CA SER A 114 0.43 -18.62 -3.48
C SER A 114 0.85 -18.61 -4.94
N GLU A 115 1.99 -18.01 -5.30
CA GLU A 115 2.43 -17.86 -6.69
C GLU A 115 3.93 -18.11 -6.85
N PRO A 116 4.36 -19.37 -6.84
CA PRO A 116 5.78 -19.69 -6.97
C PRO A 116 6.45 -19.16 -8.25
N THR A 117 5.73 -19.11 -9.36
CA THR A 117 6.26 -18.58 -10.62
C THR A 117 6.54 -17.09 -10.55
N ARG A 118 5.81 -16.37 -9.74
CA ARG A 118 6.01 -14.93 -9.56
C ARG A 118 7.31 -14.61 -8.85
N GLN A 119 7.79 -15.50 -8.01
CA GLN A 119 9.06 -15.34 -7.33
C GLN A 119 10.21 -15.22 -8.33
N ALA A 120 10.17 -15.98 -9.41
CA ALA A 120 11.19 -15.93 -10.45
C ALA A 120 11.19 -14.60 -11.19
N GLU A 121 10.04 -13.96 -11.32
CA GLU A 121 9.93 -12.67 -11.98
C GLU A 121 10.44 -11.52 -11.11
N ILE A 122 10.30 -11.64 -9.81
CA ILE A 122 10.72 -10.62 -8.85
C ILE A 122 12.23 -10.66 -8.65
N SER A 123 12.81 -11.83 -8.67
CA SER A 123 14.24 -12.01 -8.48
C SER A 123 15.02 -11.70 -9.75
#